data_c6df32202089370cf0e4a68a6e2eafd9
#
_entry.id   c6df32202089370cf0e4a68a6e2eafd9
#
_cell.length_a   1.000
_cell.length_b   1.000
_cell.length_c   1.000
_cell.angle_alpha   90.00
_cell.angle_beta   90.00
_cell.angle_gamma   90.00
#
_symmetry.space_group_name_H-M   'P 1'
#
loop_
_entity.id
_entity.type
_entity.pdbx_description
1 polymer ?
#
loop_
_entity_poly.entity_id
_entity_poly.type
_entity_poly.pdbx_seq_one_letter_code
_entity_poly.pdbx_strand_id
1 'polypeptide(L)'
;MPMGFYSPAQLVRDARQHGVEVRPIDVNASAWDCTLEPLNQNRCAVRLGLRMTRGLAEKHGLQLVAARGSRPFSSILEISRRAHLPVSALVQLAKADAFHSLNLTRREASWAIKALRDDTLPLFEDADRREQRIRPELTEPVVTLIPMTKGREVVEVEQE
;
A
#
# COMPACT_ATOMS: atom_id res chain seq x y z
N MET A 1 38.58 -7.89 -16.34
CA MET A 1 37.70 -9.07 -16.36
C MET A 1 36.33 -8.62 -16.80
N PRO A 2 35.75 -9.14 -17.89
CA PRO A 2 34.40 -8.77 -18.30
C PRO A 2 33.39 -9.43 -17.35
N MET A 3 32.91 -8.69 -16.37
CA MET A 3 31.85 -9.13 -15.43
C MET A 3 30.42 -9.04 -16.02
N GLY A 4 30.32 -9.00 -17.36
CA GLY A 4 29.06 -8.65 -18.05
C GLY A 4 28.13 -9.79 -18.43
N PHE A 5 28.48 -11.05 -18.16
CA PHE A 5 27.72 -12.18 -18.71
C PHE A 5 26.70 -12.83 -17.79
N TYR A 6 26.67 -12.48 -16.50
CA TYR A 6 25.75 -13.10 -15.57
C TYR A 6 24.63 -12.13 -15.21
N SER A 7 23.39 -12.57 -15.43
CA SER A 7 22.23 -11.80 -14.95
C SER A 7 22.17 -11.82 -13.41
N PRO A 8 21.67 -10.78 -12.77
CA PRO A 8 21.48 -10.77 -11.32
C PRO A 8 20.71 -11.99 -10.79
N ALA A 9 19.75 -12.48 -11.57
CA ALA A 9 18.99 -13.68 -11.20
C ALA A 9 19.85 -14.95 -11.18
N GLN A 10 20.85 -15.06 -12.09
CA GLN A 10 21.79 -16.17 -12.09
C GLN A 10 22.72 -16.14 -10.87
N LEU A 11 23.22 -14.94 -10.52
CA LEU A 11 24.06 -14.76 -9.32
C LEU A 11 23.30 -15.13 -8.03
N VAL A 12 22.04 -14.71 -7.92
CA VAL A 12 21.18 -15.07 -6.77
C VAL A 12 20.94 -16.58 -6.70
N ARG A 13 20.71 -17.22 -7.86
CA ARG A 13 20.53 -18.68 -7.93
C ARG A 13 21.79 -19.40 -7.51
N ASP A 14 22.93 -19.00 -8.03
CA ASP A 14 24.23 -19.58 -7.72
C ASP A 14 24.56 -19.43 -6.22
N ALA A 15 24.39 -18.24 -5.66
CA ALA A 15 24.56 -18.01 -4.23
C ALA A 15 23.71 -18.96 -3.38
N ARG A 16 22.43 -19.16 -3.73
CA ARG A 16 21.55 -20.11 -3.04
C ARG A 16 22.00 -21.55 -3.16
N GLN A 17 22.50 -21.97 -4.34
CA GLN A 17 23.04 -23.32 -4.56
C GLN A 17 24.29 -23.57 -3.70
N HIS A 18 25.08 -22.53 -3.42
CA HIS A 18 26.24 -22.59 -2.53
C HIS A 18 25.90 -22.37 -1.04
N GLY A 19 24.61 -22.44 -0.68
CA GLY A 19 24.17 -22.37 0.72
C GLY A 19 24.17 -20.96 1.32
N VAL A 20 24.26 -19.91 0.50
CA VAL A 20 24.10 -18.52 0.96
C VAL A 20 22.63 -18.21 1.11
N GLU A 21 22.23 -17.75 2.29
CA GLU A 21 20.87 -17.27 2.50
C GLU A 21 20.67 -15.93 1.78
N VAL A 22 19.69 -15.88 0.87
CA VAL A 22 19.35 -14.65 0.14
C VAL A 22 17.95 -14.24 0.52
N ARG A 23 17.85 -13.08 1.17
CA ARG A 23 16.61 -12.47 1.62
C ARG A 23 16.02 -11.58 0.52
N PRO A 24 14.69 -11.63 0.31
CA PRO A 24 14.03 -10.85 -0.73
C PRO A 24 14.12 -9.35 -0.48
N ILE A 25 13.74 -8.57 -1.50
CA ILE A 25 13.55 -7.12 -1.38
C ILE A 25 12.40 -6.86 -0.42
N ASP A 26 12.57 -5.87 0.47
CA ASP A 26 11.53 -5.45 1.40
C ASP A 26 11.63 -3.94 1.68
N VAL A 27 10.49 -3.25 1.69
CA VAL A 27 10.41 -1.79 1.88
C VAL A 27 10.91 -1.35 3.26
N ASN A 28 10.80 -2.21 4.27
CA ASN A 28 11.23 -1.92 5.63
C ASN A 28 12.65 -2.39 5.95
N ALA A 29 13.23 -3.27 5.14
CA ALA A 29 14.54 -3.86 5.41
C ALA A 29 15.61 -3.48 4.38
N SER A 30 15.28 -3.42 3.07
CA SER A 30 16.26 -3.20 2.03
C SER A 30 16.79 -1.78 1.99
N ALA A 31 18.11 -1.64 1.78
CA ALA A 31 18.73 -0.40 1.34
C ALA A 31 18.64 -0.28 -0.20
N TRP A 32 19.22 0.78 -0.78
CA TRP A 32 19.33 0.89 -2.24
C TRP A 32 20.18 -0.24 -2.81
N ASP A 33 21.37 -0.43 -2.25
CA ASP A 33 22.26 -1.55 -2.62
C ASP A 33 21.95 -2.81 -1.82
N CYS A 34 22.45 -3.96 -2.30
CA CYS A 34 22.41 -5.20 -1.55
C CYS A 34 23.28 -5.08 -0.29
N THR A 35 22.80 -5.62 0.84
CA THR A 35 23.49 -5.55 2.13
C THR A 35 23.68 -6.94 2.73
N LEU A 36 24.71 -7.09 3.57
CA LEU A 36 24.92 -8.29 4.36
C LEU A 36 24.27 -8.15 5.72
N GLU A 37 23.43 -9.11 6.08
CA GLU A 37 22.80 -9.19 7.39
C GLU A 37 23.42 -10.33 8.19
N PRO A 38 23.93 -10.11 9.40
CA PRO A 38 24.51 -11.18 10.19
C PRO A 38 23.43 -12.21 10.59
N LEU A 39 23.72 -13.48 10.40
CA LEU A 39 22.91 -14.60 10.85
C LEU A 39 23.42 -15.16 12.17
N ASN A 40 24.74 -15.44 12.22
CA ASN A 40 25.47 -15.97 13.36
C ASN A 40 26.90 -15.42 13.33
N GLN A 41 27.72 -15.79 14.33
CA GLN A 41 29.10 -15.30 14.45
C GLN A 41 29.99 -15.49 13.19
N ASN A 42 29.59 -16.38 12.27
CA ASN A 42 30.42 -16.73 11.10
C ASN A 42 29.61 -16.82 9.78
N ARG A 43 28.33 -16.44 9.77
CA ARG A 43 27.48 -16.51 8.56
C ARG A 43 26.69 -15.23 8.40
N CYS A 44 26.59 -14.78 7.14
CA CYS A 44 25.77 -13.64 6.75
C CYS A 44 24.73 -14.06 5.70
N ALA A 45 23.56 -13.43 5.73
CA ALA A 45 22.59 -13.45 4.65
C ALA A 45 22.82 -12.24 3.73
N VAL A 46 22.52 -12.39 2.46
CA VAL A 46 22.48 -11.29 1.51
C VAL A 46 21.06 -10.76 1.44
N ARG A 47 20.84 -9.52 1.84
CA ARG A 47 19.58 -8.80 1.57
C ARG A 47 19.64 -8.16 0.21
N LEU A 48 18.65 -8.45 -0.65
CA LEU A 48 18.57 -7.81 -1.96
C LEU A 48 18.18 -6.34 -1.81
N GLY A 49 18.92 -5.48 -2.50
CA GLY A 49 18.70 -4.03 -2.50
C GLY A 49 17.54 -3.62 -3.42
N LEU A 50 16.99 -2.44 -3.17
CA LEU A 50 15.89 -1.86 -3.97
C LEU A 50 16.27 -1.65 -5.43
N ARG A 51 17.57 -1.43 -5.75
CA ARG A 51 18.10 -1.33 -7.11
C ARG A 51 17.82 -2.56 -7.99
N MET A 52 17.55 -3.71 -7.37
CA MET A 52 17.18 -4.92 -8.07
C MET A 52 15.73 -4.90 -8.60
N THR A 53 14.94 -3.93 -8.18
CA THR A 53 13.57 -3.72 -8.64
C THR A 53 13.58 -3.09 -10.04
N ARG A 54 13.13 -3.85 -11.03
CA ARG A 54 13.09 -3.37 -12.41
C ARG A 54 12.17 -2.16 -12.54
N GLY A 55 12.70 -1.07 -13.10
CA GLY A 55 11.93 0.15 -13.36
C GLY A 55 11.74 1.07 -12.15
N LEU A 56 12.39 0.78 -11.02
CA LEU A 56 12.46 1.69 -9.90
C LEU A 56 13.64 2.66 -10.11
N ALA A 57 13.36 3.96 -10.16
CA ALA A 57 14.40 4.96 -10.24
C ALA A 57 15.16 5.08 -8.92
N GLU A 58 16.49 5.27 -8.98
CA GLU A 58 17.37 5.40 -7.82
C GLU A 58 16.88 6.44 -6.82
N LYS A 59 16.49 7.62 -7.31
CA LYS A 59 15.92 8.69 -6.47
C LYS A 59 14.76 8.22 -5.60
N HIS A 60 13.87 7.39 -6.14
CA HIS A 60 12.71 6.87 -5.41
C HIS A 60 13.13 5.84 -4.35
N GLY A 61 14.12 5.00 -4.68
CA GLY A 61 14.68 4.06 -3.71
C GLY A 61 15.36 4.79 -2.54
N LEU A 62 16.15 5.81 -2.83
CA LEU A 62 16.79 6.64 -1.80
C LEU A 62 15.78 7.42 -0.97
N GLN A 63 14.74 7.99 -1.59
CA GLN A 63 13.63 8.64 -0.88
C GLN A 63 12.92 7.68 0.08
N LEU A 64 12.67 6.45 -0.36
CA LEU A 64 12.06 5.42 0.48
C LEU A 64 12.92 5.11 1.71
N VAL A 65 14.22 4.87 1.50
CA VAL A 65 15.17 4.58 2.58
C VAL A 65 15.27 5.75 3.57
N ALA A 66 15.35 6.99 3.06
CA ALA A 66 15.42 8.19 3.89
C ALA A 66 14.12 8.39 4.70
N ALA A 67 12.95 8.24 4.05
CA ALA A 67 11.65 8.39 4.72
C ALA A 67 11.39 7.30 5.77
N ARG A 68 11.92 6.09 5.56
CA ARG A 68 11.84 5.01 6.55
C ARG A 68 12.57 5.39 7.83
N GLY A 69 13.83 5.86 7.73
CA GLY A 69 14.67 6.19 8.88
C GLY A 69 14.68 5.08 9.93
N SER A 70 14.36 5.44 11.17
CA SER A 70 14.23 4.50 12.31
C SER A 70 12.82 3.92 12.48
N ARG A 71 11.82 4.46 11.75
CA ARG A 71 10.42 4.05 11.88
C ARG A 71 9.96 3.28 10.64
N PRO A 72 9.75 1.96 10.74
CA PRO A 72 9.23 1.16 9.63
C PRO A 72 7.85 1.64 9.20
N PHE A 73 7.51 1.37 7.94
CA PHE A 73 6.19 1.66 7.41
C PHE A 73 5.19 0.59 7.84
N SER A 74 3.96 1.00 8.11
CA SER A 74 2.85 0.11 8.47
C SER A 74 1.87 -0.13 7.33
N SER A 75 1.86 0.74 6.31
CA SER A 75 0.95 0.63 5.18
C SER A 75 1.51 1.27 3.90
N ILE A 76 0.94 0.90 2.74
CA ILE A 76 1.30 1.49 1.45
C ILE A 76 0.93 2.98 1.40
N LEU A 77 -0.18 3.37 2.02
CA LEU A 77 -0.58 4.77 2.14
C LEU A 77 0.46 5.58 2.92
N GLU A 78 0.98 5.04 4.00
CA GLU A 78 2.05 5.68 4.77
C GLU A 78 3.32 5.85 3.94
N ILE A 79 3.69 4.85 3.15
CA ILE A 79 4.84 4.93 2.23
C ILE A 79 4.62 6.07 1.22
N SER A 80 3.46 6.13 0.58
CA SER A 80 3.13 7.18 -0.38
C SER A 80 3.26 8.57 0.23
N ARG A 81 2.73 8.79 1.42
CA ARG A 81 2.73 10.09 2.11
C ARG A 81 4.10 10.47 2.64
N ARG A 82 4.82 9.57 3.31
CA ARG A 82 6.11 9.86 3.94
C ARG A 82 7.26 9.95 2.95
N ALA A 83 7.30 9.04 1.98
CA ALA A 83 8.37 8.99 0.99
C ALA A 83 8.04 9.80 -0.28
N HIS A 84 6.83 10.38 -0.39
CA HIS A 84 6.37 11.12 -1.57
C HIS A 84 6.61 10.35 -2.88
N LEU A 85 6.38 9.04 -2.86
CA LEU A 85 6.60 8.19 -4.02
C LEU A 85 5.44 8.30 -5.00
N PRO A 86 5.72 8.41 -6.31
CA PRO A 86 4.69 8.31 -7.32
C PRO A 86 4.10 6.90 -7.36
N VAL A 87 2.84 6.79 -7.74
CA VAL A 87 2.14 5.50 -7.89
C VAL A 87 2.91 4.52 -8.78
N SER A 88 3.59 5.02 -9.82
CA SER A 88 4.42 4.19 -10.69
C SER A 88 5.54 3.47 -9.94
N ALA A 89 6.19 4.12 -8.98
CA ALA A 89 7.24 3.51 -8.15
C ALA A 89 6.65 2.44 -7.20
N LEU A 90 5.49 2.73 -6.60
CA LEU A 90 4.77 1.76 -5.75
C LEU A 90 4.37 0.51 -6.55
N VAL A 91 3.92 0.67 -7.80
CA VAL A 91 3.61 -0.45 -8.69
C VAL A 91 4.84 -1.31 -8.97
N GLN A 92 6.03 -0.72 -9.17
CA GLN A 92 7.24 -1.50 -9.37
C GLN A 92 7.65 -2.28 -8.11
N LEU A 93 7.52 -1.66 -6.93
CA LEU A 93 7.74 -2.33 -5.65
C LEU A 93 6.75 -3.49 -5.44
N ALA A 94 5.48 -3.33 -5.80
CA ALA A 94 4.49 -4.41 -5.74
C ALA A 94 4.83 -5.56 -6.69
N LYS A 95 5.27 -5.27 -7.92
CA LYS A 95 5.73 -6.29 -8.87
C LYS A 95 6.95 -7.06 -8.35
N ALA A 96 7.83 -6.40 -7.62
CA ALA A 96 9.01 -7.00 -6.98
C ALA A 96 8.67 -7.73 -5.67
N ASP A 97 7.39 -7.73 -5.26
CA ASP A 97 6.91 -8.36 -4.02
C ASP A 97 7.61 -7.80 -2.76
N ALA A 98 7.83 -6.47 -2.73
CA ALA A 98 8.63 -5.80 -1.72
C ALA A 98 7.85 -5.44 -0.43
N PHE A 99 6.60 -5.90 -0.27
CA PHE A 99 5.72 -5.54 0.85
C PHE A 99 5.50 -6.68 1.86
N HIS A 100 6.43 -7.63 1.94
CA HIS A 100 6.34 -8.76 2.87
C HIS A 100 6.22 -8.33 4.33
N SER A 101 6.98 -7.31 4.73
CA SER A 101 6.92 -6.78 6.10
C SER A 101 5.59 -6.11 6.46
N LEU A 102 4.77 -5.80 5.48
CA LEU A 102 3.40 -5.31 5.67
C LEU A 102 2.36 -6.44 5.64
N ASN A 103 2.80 -7.70 5.55
CA ASN A 103 1.94 -8.88 5.39
C ASN A 103 1.01 -8.79 4.16
N LEU A 104 1.46 -8.10 3.12
CA LEU A 104 0.72 -7.94 1.87
C LEU A 104 1.33 -8.82 0.78
N THR A 105 0.50 -9.61 0.13
CA THR A 105 0.87 -10.31 -1.10
C THR A 105 0.98 -9.30 -2.25
N ARG A 106 1.67 -9.68 -3.33
CA ARG A 106 1.76 -8.89 -4.56
C ARG A 106 0.39 -8.42 -5.07
N ARG A 107 -0.62 -9.29 -4.96
CA ARG A 107 -1.98 -9.00 -5.42
C ARG A 107 -2.64 -7.95 -4.53
N GLU A 108 -2.60 -8.12 -3.23
CA GLU A 108 -3.15 -7.17 -2.25
C GLU A 108 -2.48 -5.81 -2.34
N ALA A 109 -1.14 -5.78 -2.45
CA ALA A 109 -0.40 -4.55 -2.67
C ALA A 109 -0.84 -3.84 -3.96
N SER A 110 -1.03 -4.58 -5.04
CA SER A 110 -1.50 -4.01 -6.32
C SER A 110 -2.90 -3.44 -6.22
N TRP A 111 -3.81 -4.06 -5.45
CA TRP A 111 -5.14 -3.54 -5.19
C TRP A 111 -5.11 -2.27 -4.33
N ALA A 112 -4.32 -2.28 -3.24
CA ALA A 112 -4.16 -1.10 -2.39
C ALA A 112 -3.60 0.11 -3.15
N ILE A 113 -2.64 -0.12 -4.07
CA ILE A 113 -2.08 0.93 -4.92
C ILE A 113 -3.11 1.47 -5.93
N LYS A 114 -3.98 0.60 -6.46
CA LYS A 114 -5.07 1.06 -7.35
C LYS A 114 -6.05 1.96 -6.59
N ALA A 115 -6.42 1.58 -5.37
CA ALA A 115 -7.29 2.41 -4.53
C ALA A 115 -6.69 3.81 -4.30
N LEU A 116 -5.38 3.91 -4.03
CA LEU A 116 -4.69 5.21 -3.91
C LEU A 116 -4.75 6.05 -5.18
N ARG A 117 -4.81 5.42 -6.35
CA ARG A 117 -4.92 6.10 -7.63
C ARG A 117 -6.32 6.66 -7.87
N ASP A 118 -7.33 5.95 -7.41
CA ASP A 118 -8.72 6.37 -7.55
C ASP A 118 -9.05 7.52 -6.59
N ASP A 119 -8.44 7.57 -5.40
CA ASP A 119 -8.57 8.68 -4.44
C ASP A 119 -7.92 10.00 -4.94
N THR A 120 -7.06 9.95 -5.93
CA THR A 120 -6.35 11.13 -6.48
C THR A 120 -6.94 11.64 -7.81
N LEU A 121 -8.13 11.18 -8.21
CA LEU A 121 -8.79 11.73 -9.39
C LEU A 121 -9.31 13.15 -9.07
N PRO A 122 -8.86 14.20 -9.79
CA PRO A 122 -9.26 15.59 -9.54
C PRO A 122 -10.78 15.82 -9.58
N LEU A 123 -11.50 14.92 -10.25
CA LEU A 123 -12.96 14.96 -10.38
C LEU A 123 -13.66 14.76 -9.02
N PHE A 124 -13.06 13.97 -8.14
CA PHE A 124 -13.62 13.70 -6.81
C PHE A 124 -13.20 14.76 -5.79
N GLU A 125 -12.01 15.36 -5.92
CA GLU A 125 -11.61 16.48 -5.05
C GLU A 125 -12.54 17.69 -5.19
N ASP A 126 -13.02 17.97 -6.39
CA ASP A 126 -13.99 19.05 -6.62
C ASP A 126 -15.40 18.68 -6.15
N ALA A 127 -15.78 17.41 -6.21
CA ALA A 127 -17.03 16.91 -5.66
C ALA A 127 -17.01 16.96 -4.12
N ASP A 128 -15.94 16.47 -3.50
CA ASP A 128 -15.76 16.50 -2.03
C ASP A 128 -15.69 17.94 -1.50
N ARG A 129 -15.03 18.87 -2.22
CA ARG A 129 -15.02 20.30 -1.86
C ARG A 129 -16.40 20.95 -1.98
N ARG A 130 -17.21 20.52 -2.96
CA ARG A 130 -18.60 20.99 -3.11
C ARG A 130 -19.47 20.40 -2.01
N GLU A 131 -19.36 19.12 -1.70
CA GLU A 131 -20.09 18.50 -0.59
C GLU A 131 -19.73 19.11 0.76
N GLN A 132 -18.46 19.37 1.03
CA GLN A 132 -18.03 20.04 2.27
C GLN A 132 -18.51 21.48 2.37
N ARG A 133 -18.76 22.18 1.24
CA ARG A 133 -19.37 23.53 1.23
C ARG A 133 -20.88 23.48 1.44
N ILE A 134 -21.54 22.42 1.00
CA ILE A 134 -23.01 22.28 1.03
C ILE A 134 -23.48 21.67 2.38
N ARG A 135 -22.62 20.88 3.05
CA ARG A 135 -22.94 20.19 4.31
C ARG A 135 -23.37 21.11 5.49
N PRO A 136 -22.89 22.36 5.66
CA PRO A 136 -23.39 23.19 6.75
C PRO A 136 -24.80 23.73 6.52
N GLU A 137 -25.35 23.68 5.31
CA GLU A 137 -26.69 24.21 5.02
C GLU A 137 -27.79 23.11 5.00
N LEU A 138 -27.41 21.85 4.92
CA LEU A 138 -28.33 20.71 5.00
C LEU A 138 -28.31 20.13 6.42
N THR A 139 -28.87 20.88 7.35
CA THR A 139 -29.37 20.29 8.61
C THR A 139 -30.59 19.47 8.23
N GLU A 140 -30.44 18.16 8.11
CA GLU A 140 -31.58 17.27 7.93
C GLU A 140 -32.59 17.54 9.07
N PRO A 141 -33.85 17.89 8.78
CA PRO A 141 -34.83 18.00 9.82
C PRO A 141 -34.96 16.62 10.47
N VAL A 142 -34.89 16.60 11.80
CA VAL A 142 -35.13 15.37 12.58
C VAL A 142 -36.54 14.89 12.22
N VAL A 143 -36.62 13.88 11.36
CA VAL A 143 -37.88 13.22 11.02
C VAL A 143 -38.29 12.41 12.26
N THR A 144 -39.11 12.98 13.08
CA THR A 144 -39.77 12.26 14.18
C THR A 144 -40.77 11.30 13.54
N LEU A 145 -40.45 10.02 13.51
CA LEU A 145 -41.39 8.99 13.10
C LEU A 145 -42.54 8.97 14.11
N ILE A 146 -43.70 9.47 13.70
CA ILE A 146 -44.93 9.33 14.47
C ILE A 146 -45.29 7.83 14.44
N PRO A 147 -45.43 7.16 15.60
CA PRO A 147 -45.84 5.77 15.61
C PRO A 147 -47.24 5.66 15.00
N MET A 148 -47.35 4.86 13.93
CA MET A 148 -48.65 4.53 13.33
C MET A 148 -49.50 3.81 14.39
N THR A 149 -50.52 4.51 14.91
CA THR A 149 -51.57 3.88 15.68
C THR A 149 -52.30 2.91 14.78
N LYS A 150 -52.37 1.64 15.20
CA LYS A 150 -53.20 0.62 14.58
C LYS A 150 -54.61 1.20 14.39
N GLY A 151 -55.08 1.14 13.14
CA GLY A 151 -56.42 1.62 12.76
C GLY A 151 -57.49 1.02 13.67
N ARG A 152 -58.34 1.89 14.17
CA ARG A 152 -59.58 1.49 14.84
C ARG A 152 -60.44 0.76 13.80
N GLU A 153 -60.91 -0.42 14.16
CA GLU A 153 -62.02 -1.09 13.47
C GLU A 153 -63.21 -0.14 13.41
N VAL A 154 -63.69 0.11 12.20
CA VAL A 154 -64.96 0.79 11.98
C VAL A 154 -66.02 -0.25 12.27
N VAL A 155 -66.67 -0.10 13.39
CA VAL A 155 -67.91 -0.82 13.69
C VAL A 155 -69.03 -0.14 12.91
N GLU A 156 -69.53 -0.82 11.88
CA GLU A 156 -70.77 -0.43 11.20
C GLU A 156 -71.95 -0.59 12.19
N VAL A 157 -72.54 0.50 12.50
CA VAL A 157 -73.88 0.53 13.23
C VAL A 157 -74.89 0.57 12.15
N GLU A 158 -75.56 -0.57 11.91
CA GLU A 158 -76.87 -0.58 11.20
C GLU A 158 -77.93 0.18 12.02
N GLN A 159 -78.54 1.16 11.39
CA GLN A 159 -79.74 1.79 11.92
C GLN A 159 -80.96 1.18 11.25
N GLU A 160 -81.90 0.72 12.09
CA GLU A 160 -83.30 0.50 11.75
C GLU A 160 -84.03 1.80 11.38
#